data_ac1c62fe4ded156dbbefb4095dac8e87
#
_entry.id   ac1c62fe4ded156dbbefb4095dac8e87
#
_cell.length_a   1.000
_cell.length_b   1.000
_cell.length_c   1.000
_cell.angle_alpha   90.00
_cell.angle_beta   90.00
_cell.angle_gamma   90.00
#
_symmetry.space_group_name_H-M   'P 1'
#
loop_
_entity.id
_entity.type
_entity.pdbx_description
1 polymer ?
#
loop_
_entity_poly.entity_id
_entity_poly.type
_entity_poly.pdbx_seq_one_letter_code
_entity_poly.pdbx_strand_id
1 'polypeptide(L)'
;MAVVTTPGEEMHALVERMYPLCRSITGDGVRATLDVVGEHLPLEVHEVPTGTQVLDWTVPQEWNVREAWIADPSGRRVVDLADSSLHVLGYSVPVSARMPLSELRPHLHTLPEHPKWVPYRTSYYKPDWGFCLAQETLDALPDGEYEVRIDSTLADGHLTYGEHVVSGQVPDEVLVSSHVCHPSLANDNLAGIAVAVFLARSLGESTPYYTYRFLFAPGTIGAITWLARNAGRVERVRHGLVLACAGDRGSLTYKRSRRGDAEIDRVMRYVLETSGRPHEIREFTPYGYDERQFCSPGFDLGVGSLSRTPYAGYPEYHTSADDLDFVTPEAMEDTLAVCREAFAVLDRNRRYVNLSPYGEPQLGRRGLYGALGGRSDAQEAQMAMLWVLSLSDGEHGLLDVAERAGLPFDTVVAAADALHDAGLVKA
;
A
#
# COMPACT_ATOMS: atom_id res chain seq x y z
N MET A 1 17.59 31.20 2.27
CA MET A 1 17.89 29.76 2.04
C MET A 1 16.54 29.08 1.83
N ALA A 2 16.33 28.44 0.71
CA ALA A 2 15.14 27.61 0.54
C ALA A 2 15.21 26.48 1.58
N VAL A 3 14.14 26.29 2.34
CA VAL A 3 14.02 25.12 3.24
C VAL A 3 13.98 23.91 2.31
N VAL A 4 14.96 23.04 2.41
CA VAL A 4 14.96 21.77 1.68
C VAL A 4 13.99 20.87 2.44
N THR A 5 12.82 20.61 1.86
CA THR A 5 11.85 19.65 2.41
C THR A 5 12.37 18.23 2.24
N THR A 6 12.17 17.39 3.25
CA THR A 6 12.49 15.96 3.17
C THR A 6 11.40 15.20 2.39
N PRO A 7 11.70 14.01 1.83
CA PRO A 7 10.67 13.17 1.23
C PRO A 7 9.50 12.87 2.19
N GLY A 8 9.79 12.74 3.50
CA GLY A 8 8.78 12.54 4.53
C GLY A 8 7.83 13.73 4.66
N GLU A 9 8.37 14.95 4.69
CA GLU A 9 7.56 16.18 4.75
C GLU A 9 6.72 16.36 3.48
N GLU A 10 7.25 16.04 2.30
CA GLU A 10 6.49 16.09 1.04
C GLU A 10 5.36 15.04 1.02
N MET A 11 5.60 13.83 1.54
CA MET A 11 4.58 12.78 1.68
C MET A 11 3.48 13.23 2.66
N HIS A 12 3.84 13.85 3.79
CA HIS A 12 2.87 14.35 4.75
C HIS A 12 2.00 15.46 4.14
N ALA A 13 2.60 16.40 3.41
CA ALA A 13 1.85 17.43 2.69
C ALA A 13 0.88 16.84 1.64
N LEU A 14 1.26 15.73 0.99
CA LEU A 14 0.36 15.01 0.08
C LEU A 14 -0.81 14.37 0.85
N VAL A 15 -0.57 13.80 2.03
CA VAL A 15 -1.63 13.28 2.92
C VAL A 15 -2.58 14.41 3.32
N GLU A 16 -2.06 15.57 3.76
CA GLU A 16 -2.87 16.75 4.12
C GLU A 16 -3.81 17.18 3.00
N ARG A 17 -3.34 17.20 1.76
CA ARG A 17 -4.18 17.57 0.59
C ARG A 17 -5.30 16.58 0.33
N MET A 18 -5.07 15.30 0.54
CA MET A 18 -6.07 14.25 0.29
C MET A 18 -7.02 14.07 1.48
N TYR A 19 -6.62 14.47 2.70
CA TYR A 19 -7.35 14.19 3.93
C TYR A 19 -8.81 14.67 3.91
N PRO A 20 -9.16 15.88 3.46
CA PRO A 20 -10.54 16.38 3.49
C PRO A 20 -11.47 15.74 2.43
N LEU A 21 -10.92 14.97 1.47
CA LEU A 21 -11.72 14.37 0.41
C LEU A 21 -12.62 13.26 0.95
N CYS A 22 -13.93 13.37 0.70
CA CYS A 22 -14.91 12.35 1.10
C CYS A 22 -14.88 11.16 0.12
N ARG A 23 -13.99 10.19 0.39
CA ARG A 23 -13.83 8.96 -0.41
C ARG A 23 -14.79 7.87 0.02
N SER A 24 -15.12 7.00 -0.93
CA SER A 24 -15.80 5.73 -0.69
C SER A 24 -15.29 4.70 -1.72
N ILE A 25 -15.96 3.57 -1.89
CA ILE A 25 -15.57 2.56 -2.89
C ILE A 25 -15.90 2.97 -4.33
N THR A 26 -16.66 4.06 -4.53
CA THR A 26 -16.93 4.71 -5.82
C THR A 26 -17.06 6.22 -5.61
N GLY A 27 -17.28 6.98 -6.68
CA GLY A 27 -17.69 8.37 -6.64
C GLY A 27 -16.57 9.39 -6.77
N ASP A 28 -16.96 10.67 -6.70
CA ASP A 28 -16.09 11.81 -7.01
C ASP A 28 -14.90 11.94 -6.04
N GLY A 29 -15.04 11.48 -4.79
CA GLY A 29 -13.95 11.51 -3.82
C GLY A 29 -12.76 10.62 -4.23
N VAL A 30 -13.02 9.47 -4.87
CA VAL A 30 -11.97 8.62 -5.45
C VAL A 30 -11.32 9.32 -6.63
N ARG A 31 -12.11 9.87 -7.56
CA ARG A 31 -11.60 10.60 -8.74
C ARG A 31 -10.72 11.77 -8.30
N ALA A 32 -11.20 12.60 -7.38
CA ALA A 32 -10.42 13.72 -6.85
C ALA A 32 -9.11 13.27 -6.18
N THR A 33 -9.10 12.12 -5.51
CA THR A 33 -7.87 11.54 -4.95
C THR A 33 -6.91 11.10 -6.07
N LEU A 34 -7.42 10.43 -7.10
CA LEU A 34 -6.61 10.04 -8.26
C LEU A 34 -6.09 11.25 -9.05
N ASP A 35 -6.85 12.33 -9.13
CA ASP A 35 -6.41 13.60 -9.73
C ASP A 35 -5.21 14.17 -8.96
N VAL A 36 -5.27 14.19 -7.62
CA VAL A 36 -4.15 14.63 -6.78
C VAL A 36 -2.92 13.73 -6.98
N VAL A 37 -3.09 12.41 -7.03
CA VAL A 37 -1.99 11.46 -7.34
C VAL A 37 -1.47 11.71 -8.77
N GLY A 38 -2.36 12.01 -9.72
CA GLY A 38 -2.04 12.31 -11.12
C GLY A 38 -1.15 13.54 -11.33
N GLU A 39 -1.12 14.47 -10.39
CA GLU A 39 -0.17 15.59 -10.40
C GLU A 39 1.30 15.15 -10.15
N HIS A 40 1.48 13.99 -9.52
CA HIS A 40 2.79 13.44 -9.17
C HIS A 40 3.25 12.31 -10.10
N LEU A 41 2.30 11.56 -10.68
CA LEU A 41 2.51 10.39 -11.54
C LEU A 41 1.58 10.45 -12.74
N PRO A 42 2.03 10.11 -13.96
CA PRO A 42 1.13 9.95 -15.10
C PRO A 42 0.24 8.71 -14.89
N LEU A 43 -0.97 8.92 -14.32
CA LEU A 43 -1.94 7.84 -14.10
C LEU A 43 -2.74 7.53 -15.37
N GLU A 44 -2.93 6.24 -15.64
CA GLU A 44 -4.00 5.74 -16.50
C GLU A 44 -5.22 5.46 -15.61
N VAL A 45 -6.29 6.25 -15.79
CA VAL A 45 -7.52 6.12 -15.00
C VAL A 45 -8.51 5.23 -15.75
N HIS A 46 -9.06 4.25 -15.05
CA HIS A 46 -10.01 3.28 -15.56
C HIS A 46 -11.35 3.43 -14.86
N GLU A 47 -12.43 3.42 -15.63
CA GLU A 47 -13.80 3.43 -15.13
C GLU A 47 -14.53 2.15 -15.55
N VAL A 48 -15.17 1.49 -14.60
CA VAL A 48 -15.88 0.23 -14.80
C VAL A 48 -17.35 0.46 -14.44
N PRO A 49 -18.28 0.32 -15.41
CA PRO A 49 -19.69 0.65 -15.19
C PRO A 49 -20.35 -0.18 -14.09
N THR A 50 -21.26 0.45 -13.34
CA THR A 50 -22.20 -0.23 -12.45
C THR A 50 -22.84 -1.43 -13.14
N GLY A 51 -23.02 -2.53 -12.41
CA GLY A 51 -23.62 -3.76 -12.93
C GLY A 51 -22.65 -4.66 -13.68
N THR A 52 -21.39 -4.24 -13.91
CA THR A 52 -20.38 -5.10 -14.52
C THR A 52 -20.05 -6.26 -13.60
N GLN A 53 -20.15 -7.50 -14.11
CA GLN A 53 -19.73 -8.70 -13.37
C GLN A 53 -18.22 -8.76 -13.31
N VAL A 54 -17.67 -8.88 -12.10
CA VAL A 54 -16.24 -8.98 -11.80
C VAL A 54 -16.01 -10.18 -10.88
N LEU A 55 -15.66 -11.32 -11.47
CA LEU A 55 -15.63 -12.62 -10.80
C LEU A 55 -17.00 -12.96 -10.17
N ASP A 56 -17.07 -13.21 -8.88
CA ASP A 56 -18.32 -13.48 -8.13
C ASP A 56 -19.04 -12.18 -7.67
N TRP A 57 -18.46 -11.03 -7.94
CA TRP A 57 -18.97 -9.73 -7.51
C TRP A 57 -19.54 -8.93 -8.69
N THR A 58 -20.35 -7.95 -8.34
CA THR A 58 -20.87 -6.97 -9.31
C THR A 58 -20.45 -5.58 -8.88
N VAL A 59 -19.99 -4.76 -9.83
CA VAL A 59 -19.68 -3.35 -9.58
C VAL A 59 -20.92 -2.65 -9.03
N PRO A 60 -20.86 -2.03 -7.83
CA PRO A 60 -22.01 -1.42 -7.19
C PRO A 60 -22.41 -0.11 -7.87
N GLN A 61 -23.58 0.41 -7.49
CA GLN A 61 -23.97 1.77 -7.86
C GLN A 61 -22.97 2.81 -7.35
N GLU A 62 -22.79 3.86 -8.08
CA GLU A 62 -21.92 4.96 -7.68
C GLU A 62 -22.61 5.82 -6.62
N TRP A 63 -21.86 6.12 -5.56
CA TRP A 63 -22.33 6.94 -4.45
C TRP A 63 -21.58 8.26 -4.40
N ASN A 64 -22.33 9.35 -4.30
CA ASN A 64 -21.81 10.70 -4.03
C ASN A 64 -22.64 11.38 -2.96
N VAL A 65 -22.05 12.26 -2.17
CA VAL A 65 -22.72 13.08 -1.15
C VAL A 65 -22.28 14.54 -1.29
N ARG A 66 -23.27 15.45 -1.28
CA ARG A 66 -23.04 16.90 -1.36
C ARG A 66 -23.08 17.56 0.01
N GLU A 67 -24.04 17.18 0.83
CA GLU A 67 -24.18 17.63 2.21
C GLU A 67 -24.84 16.55 3.06
N ALA A 68 -24.47 16.50 4.33
CA ALA A 68 -25.16 15.67 5.32
C ALA A 68 -25.04 16.36 6.68
N TRP A 69 -26.19 16.55 7.36
CA TRP A 69 -26.20 17.22 8.66
C TRP A 69 -27.42 16.85 9.50
N ILE A 70 -27.28 17.05 10.80
CA ILE A 70 -28.35 16.98 11.79
C ILE A 70 -28.47 18.35 12.47
N ALA A 71 -29.66 18.92 12.48
CA ALA A 71 -29.97 20.12 13.27
C ALA A 71 -30.83 19.76 14.48
N ASP A 72 -30.49 20.32 15.63
CA ASP A 72 -31.21 20.16 16.90
C ASP A 72 -32.55 20.96 16.90
N PRO A 73 -33.41 20.81 17.94
CA PRO A 73 -34.66 21.53 18.04
C PRO A 73 -34.55 23.08 18.00
N SER A 74 -33.37 23.62 18.25
CA SER A 74 -33.09 25.06 18.12
C SER A 74 -32.73 25.49 16.68
N GLY A 75 -32.54 24.55 15.77
CA GLY A 75 -32.06 24.76 14.41
C GLY A 75 -30.55 24.84 14.27
N ARG A 76 -29.76 24.55 15.33
CA ARG A 76 -28.31 24.50 15.28
C ARG A 76 -27.84 23.15 14.71
N ARG A 77 -26.97 23.15 13.71
CA ARG A 77 -26.32 21.93 13.24
C ARG A 77 -25.40 21.39 14.33
N VAL A 78 -25.62 20.14 14.72
CA VAL A 78 -24.87 19.42 15.79
C VAL A 78 -23.96 18.35 15.21
N VAL A 79 -24.21 17.92 13.96
CA VAL A 79 -23.38 17.04 13.16
C VAL A 79 -23.42 17.59 11.73
N ASP A 80 -22.26 17.77 11.10
CA ASP A 80 -22.18 18.29 9.73
C ASP A 80 -21.02 17.61 8.98
N LEU A 81 -21.29 17.12 7.76
CA LEU A 81 -20.28 16.58 6.85
C LEU A 81 -19.16 17.59 6.54
N ALA A 82 -19.47 18.89 6.55
CA ALA A 82 -18.51 19.95 6.32
C ALA A 82 -17.41 20.02 7.41
N ASP A 83 -17.70 19.55 8.63
CA ASP A 83 -16.75 19.50 9.73
C ASP A 83 -15.84 18.24 9.64
N SER A 84 -16.43 17.11 9.19
CA SER A 84 -15.68 15.86 8.99
C SER A 84 -16.42 14.93 8.03
N SER A 85 -15.71 14.39 7.06
CA SER A 85 -16.27 13.39 6.13
C SER A 85 -16.67 12.07 6.83
N LEU A 86 -16.22 11.83 8.04
CA LEU A 86 -16.63 10.68 8.87
C LEU A 86 -18.04 10.80 9.42
N HIS A 87 -18.62 12.01 9.47
CA HIS A 87 -19.94 12.24 10.06
C HIS A 87 -21.10 11.57 9.32
N VAL A 88 -20.92 11.15 8.07
CA VAL A 88 -21.95 10.41 7.34
C VAL A 88 -21.60 8.92 7.29
N LEU A 89 -22.58 8.06 7.54
CA LEU A 89 -22.42 6.62 7.24
C LEU A 89 -22.20 6.45 5.74
N GLY A 90 -21.04 5.94 5.35
CA GLY A 90 -20.67 5.78 3.94
C GLY A 90 -21.71 4.93 3.18
N TYR A 91 -22.06 5.34 1.97
CA TYR A 91 -23.15 4.76 1.16
C TYR A 91 -24.56 5.02 1.71
N SER A 92 -24.75 6.01 2.57
CA SER A 92 -26.10 6.41 2.99
C SER A 92 -26.99 6.81 1.82
N VAL A 93 -28.21 6.27 1.79
CA VAL A 93 -29.26 6.72 0.85
C VAL A 93 -29.71 8.16 1.21
N PRO A 94 -30.27 8.93 0.26
CA PRO A 94 -30.71 10.29 0.54
C PRO A 94 -31.83 10.32 1.59
N VAL A 95 -31.75 11.29 2.51
CA VAL A 95 -32.73 11.50 3.58
C VAL A 95 -33.02 13.00 3.72
N SER A 96 -34.29 13.34 3.87
CA SER A 96 -34.76 14.69 4.24
C SER A 96 -36.00 14.51 5.13
N ALA A 97 -35.82 14.60 6.44
CA ALA A 97 -36.87 14.28 7.40
C ALA A 97 -36.76 15.11 8.67
N ARG A 98 -37.91 15.21 9.39
CA ARG A 98 -37.96 15.64 10.79
C ARG A 98 -38.44 14.48 11.63
N MET A 99 -37.79 14.22 12.74
CA MET A 99 -38.12 13.11 13.62
C MET A 99 -37.67 13.38 15.06
N PRO A 100 -38.34 12.76 16.06
CA PRO A 100 -37.89 12.85 17.44
C PRO A 100 -36.55 12.10 17.64
N LEU A 101 -35.79 12.52 18.67
CA LEU A 101 -34.49 11.89 18.97
C LEU A 101 -34.60 10.37 19.13
N SER A 102 -35.71 9.86 19.65
CA SER A 102 -35.94 8.41 19.83
C SER A 102 -35.96 7.64 18.51
N GLU A 103 -36.45 8.25 17.43
CA GLU A 103 -36.44 7.65 16.08
C GLU A 103 -35.09 7.86 15.37
N LEU A 104 -34.39 8.95 15.69
CA LEU A 104 -33.06 9.23 15.13
C LEU A 104 -31.97 8.34 15.71
N ARG A 105 -32.04 8.01 17.04
CA ARG A 105 -30.99 7.25 17.75
C ARG A 105 -30.53 5.95 17.06
N PRO A 106 -31.36 5.11 16.45
CA PRO A 106 -30.93 3.92 15.74
C PRO A 106 -29.99 4.19 14.54
N HIS A 107 -30.01 5.42 14.02
CA HIS A 107 -29.17 5.87 12.90
C HIS A 107 -27.92 6.65 13.35
N LEU A 108 -27.66 6.72 14.68
CA LEU A 108 -26.51 7.40 15.25
C LEU A 108 -25.49 6.36 15.73
N HIS A 109 -24.29 6.43 15.20
CA HIS A 109 -23.21 5.50 15.52
C HIS A 109 -22.12 6.20 16.31
N THR A 110 -21.72 5.63 17.43
CA THR A 110 -20.71 6.16 18.35
C THR A 110 -19.75 5.07 18.81
N LEU A 111 -18.72 5.46 19.58
CA LEU A 111 -17.78 4.60 20.29
C LEU A 111 -17.79 4.96 21.78
N PRO A 112 -18.59 4.28 22.59
CA PRO A 112 -18.67 4.58 24.03
C PRO A 112 -17.33 4.46 24.77
N GLU A 113 -16.47 3.54 24.35
CA GLU A 113 -15.13 3.32 24.88
C GLU A 113 -14.15 4.45 24.55
N HIS A 114 -14.43 5.23 23.49
CA HIS A 114 -13.66 6.40 23.05
C HIS A 114 -14.61 7.58 22.82
N PRO A 115 -15.14 8.22 23.89
CA PRO A 115 -16.30 9.10 23.80
C PRO A 115 -16.10 10.37 22.99
N LYS A 116 -14.86 10.74 22.67
CA LYS A 116 -14.51 11.91 21.84
C LYS A 116 -14.30 11.58 20.37
N TRP A 117 -14.18 10.30 20.02
CA TRP A 117 -13.86 9.90 18.66
C TRP A 117 -15.13 9.63 17.85
N VAL A 118 -15.06 9.95 16.57
CA VAL A 118 -16.10 9.66 15.60
C VAL A 118 -15.72 8.37 14.87
N PRO A 119 -16.56 7.32 14.87
CA PRO A 119 -16.26 6.09 14.16
C PRO A 119 -16.41 6.25 12.65
N TYR A 120 -15.63 5.49 11.88
CA TYR A 120 -15.88 5.26 10.46
C TYR A 120 -16.80 4.05 10.28
N ARG A 121 -17.95 4.25 9.61
CA ARG A 121 -18.95 3.21 9.31
C ARG A 121 -19.41 3.30 7.87
N THR A 122 -19.82 2.17 7.31
CA THR A 122 -20.32 2.06 5.94
C THR A 122 -21.52 1.11 5.85
N SER A 123 -22.35 1.30 4.83
CA SER A 123 -23.49 0.44 4.50
C SER A 123 -23.38 -0.16 3.10
N TYR A 124 -22.18 -0.50 2.66
CA TYR A 124 -21.94 -1.09 1.34
C TYR A 124 -22.90 -2.24 1.03
N TYR A 125 -23.44 -2.29 -0.17
CA TYR A 125 -24.33 -3.35 -0.69
C TYR A 125 -25.67 -3.51 0.03
N LYS A 126 -25.99 -2.67 1.03
CA LYS A 126 -27.28 -2.66 1.72
C LYS A 126 -27.79 -1.24 1.85
N PRO A 127 -28.98 -0.91 1.28
CA PRO A 127 -29.57 0.43 1.46
C PRO A 127 -29.80 0.72 2.94
N ASP A 128 -29.10 1.72 3.45
CA ASP A 128 -29.21 2.21 4.83
C ASP A 128 -28.80 3.68 4.87
N TRP A 129 -29.00 4.36 6.01
CA TRP A 129 -28.52 5.71 6.23
C TRP A 129 -28.18 5.93 7.70
N GLY A 130 -27.31 6.88 7.97
CA GLY A 130 -26.95 7.21 9.35
C GLY A 130 -25.88 8.27 9.46
N PHE A 131 -25.55 8.58 10.70
CA PHE A 131 -24.48 9.50 11.06
C PHE A 131 -23.55 8.87 12.09
N CYS A 132 -22.30 9.25 12.01
CA CYS A 132 -21.29 8.91 12.98
C CYS A 132 -20.91 10.16 13.76
N LEU A 133 -20.83 10.07 15.09
CA LEU A 133 -20.53 11.20 15.95
C LEU A 133 -19.84 10.73 17.25
N ALA A 134 -19.24 11.67 17.96
CA ALA A 134 -18.68 11.41 19.28
C ALA A 134 -19.79 11.03 20.29
N GLN A 135 -19.52 10.12 21.21
CA GLN A 135 -20.47 9.76 22.28
C GLN A 135 -20.84 10.96 23.14
N GLU A 136 -19.89 11.84 23.45
CA GLU A 136 -20.14 13.08 24.20
C GLU A 136 -21.15 13.99 23.46
N THR A 137 -21.10 14.05 22.14
CA THR A 137 -22.08 14.78 21.34
C THR A 137 -23.46 14.14 21.46
N LEU A 138 -23.56 12.81 21.32
CA LEU A 138 -24.82 12.08 21.45
C LEU A 138 -25.46 12.26 22.83
N ASP A 139 -24.66 12.23 23.90
CA ASP A 139 -25.12 12.37 25.28
C ASP A 139 -25.63 13.79 25.58
N ALA A 140 -25.13 14.79 24.87
CA ALA A 140 -25.51 16.19 25.01
C ALA A 140 -26.75 16.58 24.18
N LEU A 141 -27.29 15.68 23.34
CA LEU A 141 -28.46 15.99 22.52
C LEU A 141 -29.72 16.15 23.38
N PRO A 142 -30.41 17.30 23.33
CA PRO A 142 -31.66 17.48 24.06
C PRO A 142 -32.82 16.67 23.47
N ASP A 143 -33.80 16.34 24.26
CA ASP A 143 -35.05 15.78 23.74
C ASP A 143 -35.74 16.78 22.82
N GLY A 144 -36.36 16.28 21.72
CA GLY A 144 -37.11 17.12 20.78
C GLY A 144 -37.09 16.59 19.35
N GLU A 145 -37.56 17.41 18.43
CA GLU A 145 -37.57 17.12 17.00
C GLU A 145 -36.27 17.60 16.34
N TYR A 146 -35.64 16.71 15.58
CA TYR A 146 -34.46 16.96 14.82
C TYR A 146 -34.75 17.05 13.34
N GLU A 147 -34.09 17.95 12.65
CA GLU A 147 -34.07 17.97 11.20
C GLU A 147 -32.85 17.24 10.69
N VAL A 148 -33.06 16.28 9.78
CA VAL A 148 -32.04 15.41 9.24
C VAL A 148 -31.95 15.58 7.73
N ARG A 149 -30.76 15.81 7.23
CA ARG A 149 -30.49 15.95 5.80
C ARG A 149 -29.28 15.10 5.41
N ILE A 150 -29.47 14.23 4.41
CA ILE A 150 -28.40 13.60 3.65
C ILE A 150 -28.73 13.82 2.18
N ASP A 151 -27.98 14.68 1.51
CA ASP A 151 -28.11 14.92 0.08
C ASP A 151 -27.07 14.08 -0.66
N SER A 152 -27.37 12.80 -0.78
CA SER A 152 -26.57 11.84 -1.49
C SER A 152 -27.25 11.38 -2.78
N THR A 153 -26.46 10.79 -3.67
CA THR A 153 -26.94 10.07 -4.86
C THR A 153 -26.40 8.65 -4.82
N LEU A 154 -27.23 7.71 -5.17
CA LEU A 154 -26.88 6.31 -5.38
C LEU A 154 -27.50 5.91 -6.73
N ALA A 155 -26.68 5.89 -7.78
CA ALA A 155 -27.13 5.73 -9.16
C ALA A 155 -26.14 4.92 -9.98
N ASP A 156 -26.53 4.54 -11.19
CA ASP A 156 -25.61 3.93 -12.14
C ASP A 156 -24.51 4.95 -12.51
N GLY A 157 -23.29 4.48 -12.45
CA GLY A 157 -22.07 5.25 -12.65
C GLY A 157 -20.89 4.28 -12.82
N HIS A 158 -19.76 4.54 -12.13
CA HIS A 158 -18.54 3.76 -12.33
C HIS A 158 -17.81 3.49 -11.02
N LEU A 159 -17.13 2.35 -10.97
CA LEU A 159 -15.99 2.12 -10.09
C LEU A 159 -14.75 2.64 -10.80
N THR A 160 -13.99 3.51 -10.14
CA THR A 160 -12.81 4.17 -10.72
C THR A 160 -11.55 3.69 -10.00
N TYR A 161 -10.49 3.38 -10.76
CA TYR A 161 -9.16 3.08 -10.23
C TYR A 161 -8.07 3.67 -11.15
N GLY A 162 -6.88 3.90 -10.61
CA GLY A 162 -5.74 4.44 -11.34
C GLY A 162 -4.57 3.45 -11.38
N GLU A 163 -3.85 3.42 -12.50
CA GLU A 163 -2.61 2.68 -12.66
C GLU A 163 -1.47 3.59 -13.11
N HIS A 164 -0.28 3.30 -12.61
CA HIS A 164 0.98 3.87 -13.12
C HIS A 164 1.98 2.75 -13.38
N VAL A 165 2.71 2.82 -14.51
CA VAL A 165 3.68 1.79 -14.88
C VAL A 165 5.06 2.41 -15.06
N VAL A 166 6.02 1.94 -14.29
CA VAL A 166 7.46 2.19 -14.51
C VAL A 166 8.01 1.02 -15.32
N SER A 167 8.31 1.26 -16.59
CA SER A 167 8.82 0.23 -17.50
C SER A 167 10.22 -0.23 -17.09
N GLY A 168 10.41 -1.53 -16.95
CA GLY A 168 11.68 -2.16 -16.66
C GLY A 168 12.36 -2.77 -17.89
N GLN A 169 13.45 -3.50 -17.62
CA GLN A 169 14.22 -4.23 -18.64
C GLN A 169 13.49 -5.49 -19.12
N VAL A 170 12.62 -6.07 -18.28
CA VAL A 170 11.83 -7.27 -18.59
C VAL A 170 10.34 -7.01 -18.42
N PRO A 171 9.48 -7.76 -19.16
CA PRO A 171 8.03 -7.61 -19.08
C PRO A 171 7.39 -8.24 -17.84
N ASP A 172 8.15 -8.98 -17.04
CA ASP A 172 7.69 -9.50 -15.75
C ASP A 172 7.44 -8.34 -14.78
N GLU A 173 6.31 -8.40 -14.06
CA GLU A 173 5.80 -7.26 -13.30
C GLU A 173 5.94 -7.48 -11.77
N VAL A 174 6.22 -6.38 -11.07
CA VAL A 174 6.04 -6.24 -9.63
C VAL A 174 4.83 -5.35 -9.39
N LEU A 175 3.80 -5.89 -8.73
CA LEU A 175 2.58 -5.15 -8.40
C LEU A 175 2.75 -4.43 -7.05
N VAL A 176 2.54 -3.12 -7.02
CA VAL A 176 2.41 -2.33 -5.78
C VAL A 176 0.99 -1.81 -5.70
N SER A 177 0.24 -2.22 -4.69
CA SER A 177 -1.17 -1.85 -4.52
C SER A 177 -1.40 -1.04 -3.25
N SER A 178 -2.18 0.03 -3.35
CA SER A 178 -2.59 0.87 -2.23
C SER A 178 -4.05 1.28 -2.39
N HIS A 179 -4.87 1.05 -1.36
CA HIS A 179 -6.31 1.31 -1.47
C HIS A 179 -6.66 2.79 -1.24
N VAL A 180 -7.72 3.27 -1.94
CA VAL A 180 -8.08 4.69 -2.03
C VAL A 180 -9.52 4.98 -1.61
N CYS A 181 -10.13 4.18 -0.76
CA CYS A 181 -11.58 4.25 -0.48
C CYS A 181 -11.99 4.81 0.89
N HIS A 182 -11.05 5.10 1.79
CA HIS A 182 -11.39 5.56 3.14
C HIS A 182 -11.40 7.08 3.24
N PRO A 183 -12.49 7.72 3.76
CA PRO A 183 -12.55 9.17 3.95
C PRO A 183 -11.78 9.57 5.21
N SER A 184 -11.05 10.70 5.18
CA SER A 184 -10.42 11.35 6.35
C SER A 184 -9.77 10.39 7.34
N LEU A 185 -9.03 9.39 6.83
CA LEU A 185 -8.19 8.47 7.62
C LEU A 185 -6.77 8.57 7.08
N ALA A 186 -5.85 9.11 7.91
CA ALA A 186 -4.51 9.47 7.49
C ALA A 186 -3.62 8.24 7.33
N ASN A 187 -3.61 7.33 8.32
CA ASN A 187 -2.82 6.12 8.27
C ASN A 187 -3.50 5.04 7.39
N ASP A 188 -4.83 4.94 7.47
CA ASP A 188 -5.64 3.98 6.69
C ASP A 188 -6.49 4.69 5.62
N ASN A 189 -5.96 5.09 4.45
CA ASN A 189 -4.68 4.63 3.90
C ASN A 189 -3.94 5.75 3.14
N LEU A 190 -4.11 7.01 3.51
CA LEU A 190 -3.44 8.11 2.79
C LEU A 190 -1.92 8.01 2.87
N ALA A 191 -1.38 7.55 4.02
CA ALA A 191 0.05 7.31 4.17
C ALA A 191 0.57 6.23 3.19
N GLY A 192 -0.18 5.15 3.00
CA GLY A 192 0.16 4.12 2.02
C GLY A 192 0.15 4.63 0.58
N ILE A 193 -0.82 5.49 0.23
CA ILE A 193 -0.88 6.16 -1.08
C ILE A 193 0.35 7.05 -1.28
N ALA A 194 0.69 7.89 -0.29
CA ALA A 194 1.83 8.80 -0.38
C ALA A 194 3.16 8.04 -0.53
N VAL A 195 3.38 6.98 0.27
CA VAL A 195 4.57 6.11 0.13
C VAL A 195 4.62 5.47 -1.26
N ALA A 196 3.49 4.96 -1.79
CA ALA A 196 3.45 4.36 -3.13
C ALA A 196 3.80 5.38 -4.24
N VAL A 197 3.30 6.62 -4.14
CA VAL A 197 3.62 7.71 -5.08
C VAL A 197 5.12 8.01 -5.11
N PHE A 198 5.73 8.19 -3.94
CA PHE A 198 7.16 8.51 -3.85
C PHE A 198 8.05 7.33 -4.22
N LEU A 199 7.60 6.11 -3.96
CA LEU A 199 8.28 4.90 -4.43
C LEU A 199 8.27 4.81 -5.95
N ALA A 200 7.12 5.06 -6.60
CA ALA A 200 7.01 5.10 -8.05
C ALA A 200 7.93 6.14 -8.69
N ARG A 201 7.97 7.36 -8.13
CA ARG A 201 8.88 8.42 -8.57
C ARG A 201 10.34 7.97 -8.50
N SER A 202 10.74 7.39 -7.37
CA SER A 202 12.14 6.94 -7.18
C SER A 202 12.55 5.82 -8.14
N LEU A 203 11.65 4.88 -8.42
CA LEU A 203 11.91 3.83 -9.41
C LEU A 203 11.98 4.37 -10.84
N GLY A 204 11.27 5.46 -11.13
CA GLY A 204 11.30 6.15 -12.42
C GLY A 204 12.59 6.93 -12.70
N GLU A 205 13.46 7.15 -11.72
CA GLU A 205 14.76 7.83 -11.89
C GLU A 205 15.79 6.98 -12.66
N SER A 206 15.56 5.68 -12.76
CA SER A 206 16.40 4.73 -13.50
C SER A 206 15.52 3.68 -14.19
N THR A 207 16.11 2.83 -15.03
CA THR A 207 15.38 1.70 -15.60
C THR A 207 15.57 0.48 -14.69
N PRO A 208 14.56 0.09 -13.90
CA PRO A 208 14.63 -1.07 -13.03
C PRO A 208 14.70 -2.38 -13.85
N TYR A 209 14.96 -3.50 -13.19
CA TYR A 209 14.95 -4.79 -13.89
C TYR A 209 13.53 -5.23 -14.22
N TYR A 210 12.66 -5.34 -13.21
CA TYR A 210 11.25 -5.63 -13.42
C TYR A 210 10.47 -4.40 -13.88
N THR A 211 9.35 -4.60 -14.55
CA THR A 211 8.34 -3.56 -14.75
C THR A 211 7.52 -3.41 -13.47
N TYR A 212 7.41 -2.20 -12.93
CA TYR A 212 6.65 -1.94 -11.71
C TYR A 212 5.28 -1.35 -12.06
N ARG A 213 4.23 -2.01 -11.58
CA ARG A 213 2.86 -1.54 -11.72
C ARG A 213 2.32 -1.08 -10.39
N PHE A 214 1.94 0.20 -10.30
CA PHE A 214 1.28 0.80 -9.16
C PHE A 214 -0.22 0.82 -9.40
N LEU A 215 -0.99 0.27 -8.46
CA LEU A 215 -2.44 0.19 -8.50
C LEU A 215 -3.02 0.99 -7.32
N PHE A 216 -3.82 2.01 -7.65
CA PHE A 216 -4.59 2.81 -6.70
C PHE A 216 -6.07 2.50 -6.92
N ALA A 217 -6.64 1.63 -6.09
CA ALA A 217 -7.99 1.11 -6.29
C ALA A 217 -8.79 1.06 -4.99
N PRO A 218 -10.13 1.17 -5.03
CA PRO A 218 -10.94 0.97 -3.83
C PRO A 218 -10.80 -0.46 -3.28
N GLY A 219 -10.42 -0.60 -2.02
CA GLY A 219 -10.34 -1.91 -1.35
C GLY A 219 -11.74 -2.43 -0.98
N THR A 220 -12.08 -3.65 -1.18
CA THR A 220 -11.44 -4.76 -1.89
C THR A 220 -12.00 -4.94 -3.31
N ILE A 221 -13.15 -4.30 -3.58
CA ILE A 221 -13.87 -4.41 -4.86
C ILE A 221 -13.02 -3.92 -6.05
N GLY A 222 -12.18 -2.90 -5.85
CA GLY A 222 -11.27 -2.41 -6.88
C GLY A 222 -10.19 -3.43 -7.24
N ALA A 223 -9.55 -4.09 -6.26
CA ALA A 223 -8.59 -5.17 -6.50
C ALA A 223 -9.25 -6.36 -7.24
N ILE A 224 -10.47 -6.75 -6.85
CA ILE A 224 -11.25 -7.79 -7.53
C ILE A 224 -11.56 -7.38 -8.98
N THR A 225 -11.96 -6.13 -9.17
CA THR A 225 -12.26 -5.57 -10.50
C THR A 225 -11.02 -5.56 -11.37
N TRP A 226 -9.89 -5.12 -10.83
CA TRP A 226 -8.62 -5.14 -11.54
C TRP A 226 -8.21 -6.56 -11.96
N LEU A 227 -8.29 -7.55 -11.05
CA LEU A 227 -8.00 -8.96 -11.34
C LEU A 227 -8.91 -9.52 -12.45
N ALA A 228 -10.21 -9.24 -12.38
CA ALA A 228 -11.16 -9.69 -13.39
C ALA A 228 -10.84 -9.14 -14.79
N ARG A 229 -10.46 -7.86 -14.87
CA ARG A 229 -10.16 -7.19 -16.15
C ARG A 229 -8.78 -7.54 -16.70
N ASN A 230 -7.88 -7.99 -15.86
CA ASN A 230 -6.49 -8.27 -16.20
C ASN A 230 -6.16 -9.78 -16.14
N ALA A 231 -7.15 -10.67 -16.12
CA ALA A 231 -6.96 -12.13 -15.99
C ALA A 231 -5.93 -12.71 -16.96
N GLY A 232 -5.87 -12.21 -18.21
CA GLY A 232 -4.87 -12.63 -19.21
C GLY A 232 -3.48 -12.00 -19.04
N ARG A 233 -3.31 -11.08 -18.08
CA ARG A 233 -2.05 -10.35 -17.83
C ARG A 233 -1.41 -10.71 -16.50
N VAL A 234 -2.21 -11.15 -15.52
CA VAL A 234 -1.73 -11.42 -14.16
C VAL A 234 -0.60 -12.45 -14.11
N GLU A 235 -0.45 -13.29 -15.12
CA GLU A 235 0.69 -14.21 -15.27
C GLU A 235 2.05 -13.52 -15.32
N ARG A 236 2.10 -12.22 -15.69
CA ARG A 236 3.32 -11.41 -15.65
C ARG A 236 3.67 -10.93 -14.24
N VAL A 237 2.70 -10.88 -13.34
CA VAL A 237 2.91 -10.46 -11.95
C VAL A 237 3.66 -11.56 -11.21
N ARG A 238 4.98 -11.38 -11.05
CA ARG A 238 5.84 -12.33 -10.34
C ARG A 238 5.90 -12.07 -8.86
N HIS A 239 5.84 -10.78 -8.48
CA HIS A 239 5.97 -10.31 -7.11
C HIS A 239 4.97 -9.19 -6.86
N GLY A 240 4.64 -8.94 -5.60
CA GLY A 240 3.83 -7.79 -5.26
C GLY A 240 3.87 -7.42 -3.79
N LEU A 241 3.49 -6.18 -3.54
CA LEU A 241 3.44 -5.58 -2.21
C LEU A 241 2.19 -4.71 -2.07
N VAL A 242 1.37 -4.99 -1.07
CA VAL A 242 0.30 -4.09 -0.64
C VAL A 242 0.87 -3.15 0.41
N LEU A 243 0.67 -1.84 0.21
CA LEU A 243 1.06 -0.78 1.15
C LEU A 243 -0.18 -0.23 1.84
N ALA A 244 -0.26 -0.42 3.15
CA ALA A 244 -1.35 0.05 3.97
C ALA A 244 -0.89 0.36 5.39
N CYS A 245 -1.52 1.34 6.06
CA CYS A 245 -1.16 1.77 7.41
C CYS A 245 0.36 2.04 7.55
N ALA A 246 0.89 2.91 6.69
CA ALA A 246 2.33 3.05 6.46
C ALA A 246 2.98 4.25 7.18
N GLY A 247 2.21 5.03 7.97
CA GLY A 247 2.64 6.34 8.46
C GLY A 247 2.68 6.51 9.98
N ASP A 248 2.21 5.55 10.79
CA ASP A 248 2.24 5.64 12.25
C ASP A 248 3.63 5.35 12.84
N ARG A 249 3.78 5.59 14.17
CA ARG A 249 5.05 5.40 14.87
C ARG A 249 5.34 3.95 15.31
N GLY A 250 4.50 2.99 14.92
CA GLY A 250 4.70 1.58 15.22
C GLY A 250 5.87 0.95 14.48
N SER A 251 6.19 -0.30 14.82
CA SER A 251 7.21 -1.08 14.12
C SER A 251 6.72 -1.50 12.73
N LEU A 252 7.66 -1.70 11.81
CA LEU A 252 7.34 -2.27 10.50
C LEU A 252 6.80 -3.68 10.66
N THR A 253 5.71 -3.98 9.98
CA THR A 253 5.10 -5.32 9.96
C THR A 253 4.95 -5.78 8.53
N TYR A 254 5.61 -6.89 8.21
CA TYR A 254 5.44 -7.57 6.94
C TYR A 254 4.60 -8.83 7.11
N LYS A 255 3.48 -8.90 6.42
CA LYS A 255 2.68 -10.12 6.30
C LYS A 255 3.02 -10.83 5.00
N ARG A 256 3.45 -12.07 5.10
CA ARG A 256 3.85 -12.90 3.97
C ARG A 256 2.69 -13.13 2.99
N SER A 257 3.05 -13.43 1.75
CA SER A 257 2.12 -13.96 0.76
C SER A 257 1.53 -15.31 1.22
N ARG A 258 0.45 -15.75 0.58
CA ARG A 258 -0.14 -17.08 0.87
C ARG A 258 0.86 -18.23 0.66
N ARG A 259 1.81 -18.06 -0.27
CA ARG A 259 2.87 -19.05 -0.50
C ARG A 259 3.85 -19.14 0.68
N GLY A 260 4.09 -18.04 1.39
CA GLY A 260 4.97 -17.96 2.54
C GLY A 260 6.47 -17.98 2.22
N ASP A 261 6.83 -18.39 1.01
CA ASP A 261 8.20 -18.54 0.51
C ASP A 261 8.41 -17.91 -0.88
N ALA A 262 7.47 -17.09 -1.35
CA ALA A 262 7.65 -16.32 -2.58
C ALA A 262 8.92 -15.46 -2.48
N GLU A 263 9.56 -15.15 -3.59
CA GLU A 263 10.81 -14.38 -3.60
C GLU A 263 10.65 -13.03 -2.89
N ILE A 264 9.51 -12.36 -3.03
CA ILE A 264 9.21 -11.14 -2.28
C ILE A 264 9.19 -11.39 -0.75
N ASP A 265 8.69 -12.55 -0.28
CA ASP A 265 8.68 -12.89 1.14
C ASP A 265 10.11 -13.05 1.69
N ARG A 266 11.00 -13.64 0.90
CA ARG A 266 12.40 -13.81 1.24
C ARG A 266 13.15 -12.47 1.25
N VAL A 267 12.94 -11.66 0.23
CA VAL A 267 13.54 -10.32 0.10
C VAL A 267 13.11 -9.43 1.27
N MET A 268 11.82 -9.35 1.56
CA MET A 268 11.31 -8.54 2.67
C MET A 268 11.84 -9.01 4.01
N ARG A 269 11.89 -10.32 4.24
CA ARG A 269 12.51 -10.89 5.44
C ARG A 269 13.98 -10.47 5.55
N TYR A 270 14.76 -10.67 4.49
CA TYR A 270 16.18 -10.32 4.48
C TYR A 270 16.40 -8.83 4.80
N VAL A 271 15.69 -7.94 4.12
CA VAL A 271 15.83 -6.49 4.32
C VAL A 271 15.45 -6.09 5.74
N LEU A 272 14.34 -6.60 6.27
CA LEU A 272 13.90 -6.27 7.63
C LEU A 272 14.89 -6.78 8.68
N GLU A 273 15.34 -8.05 8.58
CA GLU A 273 16.27 -8.66 9.52
C GLU A 273 17.66 -7.99 9.49
N THR A 274 18.10 -7.50 8.34
CA THR A 274 19.43 -6.85 8.19
C THR A 274 19.41 -5.34 8.41
N SER A 275 18.23 -4.69 8.38
CA SER A 275 18.12 -3.24 8.51
C SER A 275 18.38 -2.68 9.90
N GLY A 276 18.36 -3.51 10.95
CA GLY A 276 18.39 -3.08 12.34
C GLY A 276 17.12 -2.34 12.82
N ARG A 277 16.09 -2.20 12.00
CA ARG A 277 14.82 -1.56 12.34
C ARG A 277 13.95 -2.49 13.20
N PRO A 278 13.17 -1.96 14.16
CA PRO A 278 12.13 -2.75 14.83
C PRO A 278 11.11 -3.26 13.80
N HIS A 279 10.89 -4.56 13.76
CA HIS A 279 9.99 -5.17 12.78
C HIS A 279 9.32 -6.44 13.32
N GLU A 280 8.23 -6.82 12.66
CA GLU A 280 7.53 -8.09 12.83
C GLU A 280 7.30 -8.73 11.45
N ILE A 281 7.45 -10.05 11.37
CA ILE A 281 7.08 -10.83 10.18
C ILE A 281 5.95 -11.77 10.57
N ARG A 282 4.82 -11.64 9.87
CA ARG A 282 3.61 -12.42 10.12
C ARG A 282 3.37 -13.42 9.00
N GLU A 283 2.86 -14.58 9.36
CA GLU A 283 2.37 -15.55 8.39
C GLU A 283 1.07 -15.06 7.73
N PHE A 284 0.80 -15.58 6.54
CA PHE A 284 -0.43 -15.26 5.83
C PHE A 284 -1.66 -15.66 6.63
N THR A 285 -2.63 -14.76 6.67
CA THR A 285 -3.99 -15.04 7.11
C THR A 285 -4.96 -14.56 6.03
N PRO A 286 -6.10 -15.24 5.78
CA PRO A 286 -7.04 -14.86 4.73
C PRO A 286 -7.91 -13.64 5.10
N TYR A 287 -7.50 -12.87 6.08
CA TYR A 287 -8.09 -11.61 6.50
C TYR A 287 -7.03 -10.50 6.45
N GLY A 288 -7.35 -9.36 5.86
CA GLY A 288 -6.43 -8.24 5.69
C GLY A 288 -6.92 -7.27 4.62
N TYR A 289 -5.96 -6.67 3.93
CA TYR A 289 -6.20 -5.78 2.79
C TYR A 289 -6.34 -6.56 1.47
N ASP A 290 -5.88 -5.96 0.37
CA ASP A 290 -6.07 -6.52 -0.97
C ASP A 290 -5.13 -7.69 -1.30
N GLU A 291 -4.06 -7.93 -0.53
CA GLU A 291 -3.15 -9.06 -0.73
C GLU A 291 -3.88 -10.40 -0.74
N ARG A 292 -4.95 -10.53 0.05
CA ARG A 292 -5.79 -11.74 0.07
C ARG A 292 -6.53 -11.99 -1.25
N GLN A 293 -6.81 -10.95 -2.03
CA GLN A 293 -7.45 -11.08 -3.34
C GLN A 293 -6.42 -11.53 -4.38
N PHE A 294 -5.25 -10.90 -4.38
CA PHE A 294 -4.14 -11.28 -5.26
C PHE A 294 -3.63 -12.70 -4.96
N CYS A 295 -3.60 -13.09 -3.69
CA CYS A 295 -3.20 -14.41 -3.22
C CYS A 295 -4.32 -15.46 -3.28
N SER A 296 -5.52 -15.14 -3.81
CA SER A 296 -6.61 -16.12 -3.88
C SER A 296 -6.21 -17.34 -4.71
N PRO A 297 -6.75 -18.57 -4.42
CA PRO A 297 -6.25 -19.82 -4.98
C PRO A 297 -6.16 -19.86 -6.51
N GLY A 298 -7.05 -19.16 -7.20
CA GLY A 298 -7.09 -19.13 -8.66
C GLY A 298 -6.03 -18.23 -9.29
N PHE A 299 -5.59 -17.18 -8.59
CA PHE A 299 -4.53 -16.28 -9.04
C PHE A 299 -3.18 -16.64 -8.45
N ASP A 300 -3.15 -16.96 -7.16
CA ASP A 300 -1.97 -17.39 -6.41
C ASP A 300 -0.73 -16.52 -6.65
N LEU A 301 -0.90 -15.19 -6.67
CA LEU A 301 0.20 -14.27 -6.87
C LEU A 301 1.03 -14.16 -5.58
N GLY A 302 2.34 -14.03 -5.73
CA GLY A 302 3.25 -13.81 -4.61
C GLY A 302 3.19 -12.36 -4.13
N VAL A 303 2.11 -12.00 -3.41
CA VAL A 303 1.87 -10.63 -2.93
C VAL A 303 1.82 -10.62 -1.41
N GLY A 304 2.79 -9.94 -0.79
CA GLY A 304 2.79 -9.67 0.65
C GLY A 304 2.18 -8.31 0.98
N SER A 305 2.12 -7.97 2.27
CA SER A 305 1.64 -6.67 2.73
C SER A 305 2.63 -6.06 3.71
N LEU A 306 2.97 -4.78 3.52
CA LEU A 306 3.79 -3.99 4.42
C LEU A 306 2.93 -2.90 5.06
N SER A 307 2.97 -2.84 6.38
CA SER A 307 2.40 -1.78 7.20
C SER A 307 3.38 -1.42 8.32
N ARG A 308 3.08 -0.35 9.05
CA ARG A 308 3.67 -0.17 10.36
C ARG A 308 2.78 -0.90 11.37
N THR A 309 1.87 -0.26 12.05
CA THR A 309 0.90 -1.01 12.85
C THR A 309 -0.20 -1.55 11.94
N PRO A 310 -0.41 -2.87 11.86
CA PRO A 310 -1.43 -3.45 10.99
C PRO A 310 -2.85 -3.02 11.38
N TYR A 311 -3.78 -3.14 10.43
CA TYR A 311 -5.21 -2.88 10.63
C TYR A 311 -5.73 -3.50 11.94
N ALA A 312 -6.61 -2.77 12.62
CA ALA A 312 -7.16 -3.13 13.93
C ALA A 312 -6.12 -3.42 15.04
N GLY A 313 -4.84 -3.10 14.79
CA GLY A 313 -3.75 -3.23 15.76
C GLY A 313 -3.54 -1.97 16.60
N TYR A 314 -4.25 -0.90 16.31
CA TYR A 314 -4.21 0.38 17.02
C TYR A 314 -5.62 0.90 17.30
N PRO A 315 -5.85 1.57 18.44
CA PRO A 315 -7.19 2.04 18.85
C PRO A 315 -7.81 3.05 17.88
N GLU A 316 -6.96 3.87 17.23
CA GLU A 316 -7.35 4.93 16.29
C GLU A 316 -7.94 4.40 14.99
N TYR A 317 -7.71 3.12 14.67
CA TYR A 317 -8.16 2.47 13.45
C TYR A 317 -9.66 2.66 13.21
N HIS A 318 -10.03 3.16 12.03
CA HIS A 318 -11.41 3.45 11.64
C HIS A 318 -12.12 4.44 12.59
N THR A 319 -11.40 5.46 13.04
CA THR A 319 -11.94 6.56 13.85
C THR A 319 -11.34 7.90 13.46
N SER A 320 -11.92 9.00 13.94
CA SER A 320 -11.39 10.35 13.75
C SER A 320 -10.04 10.62 14.41
N ALA A 321 -9.52 9.67 15.19
CA ALA A 321 -8.19 9.75 15.78
C ALA A 321 -7.09 9.23 14.86
N ASP A 322 -7.45 8.59 13.73
CA ASP A 322 -6.54 8.35 12.61
C ASP A 322 -6.43 9.64 11.77
N ASP A 323 -5.83 10.65 12.36
CA ASP A 323 -5.73 12.01 11.84
C ASP A 323 -4.31 12.34 11.35
N LEU A 324 -4.09 13.60 10.99
CA LEU A 324 -2.81 14.10 10.47
C LEU A 324 -1.69 14.09 11.51
N ASP A 325 -2.00 14.15 12.80
CA ASP A 325 -1.01 14.09 13.89
C ASP A 325 -0.60 12.64 14.20
N PHE A 326 -1.45 11.67 13.83
CA PHE A 326 -1.18 10.25 14.03
C PHE A 326 -0.10 9.72 13.07
N VAL A 327 -0.05 10.22 11.83
CA VAL A 327 1.00 9.89 10.85
C VAL A 327 2.15 10.87 10.92
N THR A 328 3.38 10.41 10.67
CA THR A 328 4.56 11.29 10.74
C THR A 328 5.43 11.22 9.50
N PRO A 329 6.07 12.36 9.12
CA PRO A 329 7.04 12.38 8.03
C PRO A 329 8.12 11.32 8.15
N GLU A 330 8.71 11.16 9.34
CA GLU A 330 9.80 10.23 9.59
C GLU A 330 9.36 8.77 9.42
N ALA A 331 8.14 8.42 9.86
CA ALA A 331 7.61 7.07 9.74
C ALA A 331 7.36 6.70 8.27
N MET A 332 6.79 7.62 7.49
CA MET A 332 6.58 7.41 6.06
C MET A 332 7.91 7.32 5.29
N GLU A 333 8.89 8.15 5.64
CA GLU A 333 10.23 8.12 5.03
C GLU A 333 10.95 6.80 5.32
N ASP A 334 10.86 6.30 6.55
CA ASP A 334 11.42 5.00 6.93
C ASP A 334 10.74 3.84 6.19
N THR A 335 9.40 3.88 6.03
CA THR A 335 8.66 2.89 5.24
C THR A 335 9.06 2.94 3.76
N LEU A 336 9.22 4.14 3.19
CA LEU A 336 9.72 4.33 1.82
C LEU A 336 11.13 3.76 1.64
N ALA A 337 12.02 4.00 2.62
CA ALA A 337 13.40 3.49 2.58
C ALA A 337 13.42 1.97 2.52
N VAL A 338 12.63 1.29 3.36
CA VAL A 338 12.52 -0.19 3.35
C VAL A 338 11.98 -0.71 2.01
N CYS A 339 10.99 -0.05 1.43
CA CYS A 339 10.49 -0.44 0.10
C CYS A 339 11.56 -0.31 -0.97
N ARG A 340 12.35 0.78 -0.96
CA ARG A 340 13.47 0.99 -1.89
C ARG A 340 14.54 -0.07 -1.73
N GLU A 341 14.93 -0.37 -0.50
CA GLU A 341 15.91 -1.43 -0.17
C GLU A 341 15.42 -2.78 -0.68
N ALA A 342 14.16 -3.14 -0.40
CA ALA A 342 13.58 -4.41 -0.84
C ALA A 342 13.53 -4.53 -2.38
N PHE A 343 13.13 -3.48 -3.08
CA PHE A 343 13.06 -3.53 -4.53
C PHE A 343 14.44 -3.47 -5.20
N ALA A 344 15.41 -2.81 -4.57
CA ALA A 344 16.80 -2.90 -5.02
C ALA A 344 17.35 -4.33 -4.90
N VAL A 345 17.07 -5.02 -3.80
CA VAL A 345 17.43 -6.44 -3.65
C VAL A 345 16.71 -7.30 -4.67
N LEU A 346 15.41 -7.10 -4.86
CA LEU A 346 14.58 -7.86 -5.82
C LEU A 346 15.10 -7.72 -7.25
N ASP A 347 15.39 -6.50 -7.68
CA ASP A 347 15.91 -6.20 -9.03
C ASP A 347 17.30 -6.79 -9.29
N ARG A 348 18.09 -6.95 -8.24
CA ARG A 348 19.47 -7.47 -8.34
C ARG A 348 19.57 -8.96 -8.01
N ASN A 349 18.54 -9.59 -7.47
CA ASN A 349 18.55 -11.00 -7.12
C ASN A 349 18.39 -11.89 -8.35
N ARG A 350 19.46 -11.96 -9.16
CA ARG A 350 19.48 -12.74 -10.40
C ARG A 350 20.16 -14.09 -10.19
N ARG A 351 19.80 -15.03 -11.04
CA ARG A 351 20.43 -16.35 -11.14
C ARG A 351 21.49 -16.31 -12.22
N TYR A 352 22.67 -16.77 -11.87
CA TYR A 352 23.79 -16.81 -12.78
C TYR A 352 24.18 -18.25 -13.11
N VAL A 353 24.79 -18.43 -14.30
CA VAL A 353 25.40 -19.68 -14.74
C VAL A 353 26.89 -19.46 -14.81
N ASN A 354 27.68 -20.33 -14.13
CA ASN A 354 29.12 -20.34 -14.19
C ASN A 354 29.61 -20.89 -15.56
N LEU A 355 30.34 -20.05 -16.30
CA LEU A 355 30.85 -20.40 -17.63
C LEU A 355 32.16 -21.21 -17.57
N SER A 356 32.75 -21.43 -16.37
CA SER A 356 33.94 -22.25 -16.11
C SER A 356 33.70 -23.18 -14.92
N PRO A 357 32.72 -24.13 -15.00
CA PRO A 357 32.20 -24.85 -13.85
C PRO A 357 33.12 -26.01 -13.39
N TYR A 358 34.20 -26.33 -14.11
CA TYR A 358 35.09 -27.44 -13.80
C TYR A 358 36.34 -26.94 -13.07
N GLY A 359 36.24 -26.84 -11.75
CA GLY A 359 37.28 -26.32 -10.87
C GLY A 359 37.26 -24.80 -10.76
N GLU A 360 38.18 -24.25 -9.97
CA GLU A 360 38.29 -22.81 -9.77
C GLU A 360 38.93 -22.14 -10.98
N PRO A 361 38.29 -21.13 -11.61
CA PRO A 361 38.89 -20.35 -12.66
C PRO A 361 40.05 -19.51 -12.10
N GLN A 362 41.13 -19.31 -12.88
CA GLN A 362 42.28 -18.52 -12.47
C GLN A 362 41.93 -17.01 -12.39
N LEU A 363 41.43 -16.56 -11.22
CA LEU A 363 40.96 -15.20 -10.97
C LEU A 363 42.09 -14.15 -11.11
N GLY A 364 43.30 -14.48 -10.60
CA GLY A 364 44.46 -13.59 -10.70
C GLY A 364 44.86 -13.24 -12.14
N ARG A 365 44.74 -14.20 -13.09
CA ARG A 365 45.00 -13.96 -14.51
C ARG A 365 44.03 -12.95 -15.14
N ARG A 366 42.86 -12.78 -14.53
CA ARG A 366 41.80 -11.84 -14.96
C ARG A 366 41.82 -10.52 -14.18
N GLY A 367 42.85 -10.30 -13.36
CA GLY A 367 43.00 -9.08 -12.57
C GLY A 367 42.07 -8.98 -11.37
N LEU A 368 41.32 -10.04 -11.07
CA LEU A 368 40.30 -10.02 -10.02
C LEU A 368 40.87 -9.99 -8.60
N TYR A 369 42.09 -10.46 -8.40
CA TYR A 369 42.80 -10.37 -7.13
C TYR A 369 43.48 -9.00 -6.89
N GLY A 370 43.75 -8.23 -7.95
CA GLY A 370 44.44 -6.95 -7.86
C GLY A 370 43.55 -5.71 -7.72
N ALA A 371 42.30 -5.85 -8.09
CA ALA A 371 41.34 -4.72 -8.07
C ALA A 371 40.83 -4.39 -6.65
N LEU A 372 41.04 -5.26 -5.69
CA LEU A 372 40.55 -5.16 -4.31
C LEU A 372 41.73 -5.02 -3.35
N GLY A 373 42.41 -3.87 -3.40
CA GLY A 373 43.65 -3.62 -2.68
C GLY A 373 43.57 -3.72 -1.16
N GLY A 374 44.33 -4.62 -0.60
CA GLY A 374 44.92 -4.70 0.74
C GLY A 374 44.09 -4.19 1.92
N ARG A 375 43.21 -5.05 2.48
CA ARG A 375 42.61 -4.99 3.82
C ARG A 375 41.61 -6.13 4.00
N SER A 376 40.94 -6.22 5.16
CA SER A 376 39.85 -7.16 5.47
C SER A 376 38.78 -7.25 4.35
N ASP A 377 38.50 -6.13 3.72
CA ASP A 377 37.53 -5.98 2.61
C ASP A 377 37.95 -6.78 1.35
N ALA A 378 39.25 -6.97 1.12
CA ALA A 378 39.78 -7.79 0.01
C ALA A 378 39.52 -9.28 0.22
N GLN A 379 39.60 -9.76 1.45
CA GLN A 379 39.34 -11.17 1.78
C GLN A 379 37.84 -11.46 1.66
N GLU A 380 36.99 -10.55 2.12
CA GLU A 380 35.52 -10.66 2.01
C GLU A 380 35.07 -10.67 0.54
N ALA A 381 35.56 -9.74 -0.28
CA ALA A 381 35.27 -9.68 -1.70
C ALA A 381 35.78 -10.91 -2.47
N GLN A 382 36.95 -11.43 -2.12
CA GLN A 382 37.44 -12.69 -2.69
C GLN A 382 36.52 -13.86 -2.32
N MET A 383 36.11 -13.94 -1.05
CA MET A 383 35.21 -14.99 -0.59
C MET A 383 33.84 -14.87 -1.28
N ALA A 384 33.32 -13.65 -1.48
CA ALA A 384 32.10 -13.42 -2.23
C ALA A 384 32.20 -13.94 -3.67
N MET A 385 33.28 -13.65 -4.39
CA MET A 385 33.51 -14.19 -5.75
C MET A 385 33.53 -15.73 -5.77
N LEU A 386 34.18 -16.38 -4.80
CA LEU A 386 34.22 -17.85 -4.72
C LEU A 386 32.82 -18.43 -4.46
N TRP A 387 32.03 -17.78 -3.57
CA TRP A 387 30.64 -18.18 -3.31
C TRP A 387 29.76 -17.99 -4.53
N VAL A 388 29.87 -16.86 -5.23
CA VAL A 388 29.10 -16.61 -6.49
C VAL A 388 29.45 -17.68 -7.52
N LEU A 389 30.74 -17.96 -7.77
CA LEU A 389 31.14 -19.00 -8.71
C LEU A 389 30.61 -20.38 -8.32
N SER A 390 30.61 -20.69 -7.01
CA SER A 390 30.15 -21.98 -6.49
C SER A 390 28.67 -22.22 -6.63
N LEU A 391 27.84 -21.15 -6.52
CA LEU A 391 26.37 -21.22 -6.55
C LEU A 391 25.78 -20.69 -7.86
N SER A 392 26.59 -20.31 -8.85
CA SER A 392 26.11 -19.93 -10.19
C SER A 392 25.81 -21.18 -11.02
N ASP A 393 24.80 -21.93 -10.63
CA ASP A 393 24.31 -23.16 -11.26
C ASP A 393 23.03 -22.94 -12.09
N GLY A 394 22.50 -21.69 -12.12
CA GLY A 394 21.25 -21.33 -12.77
C GLY A 394 20.00 -21.53 -11.89
N GLU A 395 20.15 -22.09 -10.70
CA GLU A 395 19.05 -22.34 -9.75
C GLU A 395 19.05 -21.36 -8.58
N HIS A 396 20.23 -21.03 -8.05
CA HIS A 396 20.42 -20.12 -6.92
C HIS A 396 20.51 -18.65 -7.38
N GLY A 397 19.78 -17.77 -6.69
CA GLY A 397 19.89 -16.31 -6.85
C GLY A 397 21.01 -15.73 -5.97
N LEU A 398 21.35 -14.46 -6.18
CA LEU A 398 22.38 -13.79 -5.36
C LEU A 398 21.97 -13.67 -3.88
N LEU A 399 20.68 -13.65 -3.57
CA LEU A 399 20.19 -13.67 -2.20
C LEU A 399 20.50 -15.02 -1.53
N ASP A 400 20.38 -16.15 -2.25
CA ASP A 400 20.79 -17.46 -1.75
C ASP A 400 22.28 -17.47 -1.42
N VAL A 401 23.09 -16.83 -2.27
CA VAL A 401 24.52 -16.68 -2.06
C VAL A 401 24.80 -15.86 -0.80
N ALA A 402 24.15 -14.71 -0.64
CA ALA A 402 24.33 -13.80 0.49
C ALA A 402 23.96 -14.47 1.82
N GLU A 403 22.78 -15.09 1.89
CA GLU A 403 22.29 -15.81 3.07
C GLU A 403 23.23 -16.98 3.45
N ARG A 404 23.66 -17.78 2.47
CA ARG A 404 24.48 -18.97 2.71
C ARG A 404 25.92 -18.64 3.07
N ALA A 405 26.46 -17.56 2.48
CA ALA A 405 27.82 -17.07 2.77
C ALA A 405 27.89 -16.27 4.08
N GLY A 406 26.75 -15.75 4.57
CA GLY A 406 26.72 -14.78 5.67
C GLY A 406 27.37 -13.45 5.29
N LEU A 407 27.27 -13.05 4.01
CA LEU A 407 27.85 -11.82 3.47
C LEU A 407 26.75 -10.80 3.15
N PRO A 408 27.06 -9.49 3.22
CA PRO A 408 26.14 -8.46 2.75
C PRO A 408 25.74 -8.66 1.28
N PHE A 409 24.46 -8.45 0.96
CA PHE A 409 23.96 -8.65 -0.39
C PHE A 409 24.72 -7.79 -1.42
N ASP A 410 25.04 -6.54 -1.10
CA ASP A 410 25.76 -5.63 -1.99
C ASP A 410 27.19 -6.13 -2.28
N THR A 411 27.86 -6.77 -1.31
CA THR A 411 29.18 -7.40 -1.52
C THR A 411 29.06 -8.55 -2.52
N VAL A 412 28.00 -9.35 -2.42
CA VAL A 412 27.73 -10.47 -3.36
C VAL A 412 27.38 -9.94 -4.74
N VAL A 413 26.58 -8.89 -4.84
CA VAL A 413 26.25 -8.22 -6.12
C VAL A 413 27.51 -7.69 -6.80
N ALA A 414 28.36 -6.96 -6.07
CA ALA A 414 29.61 -6.43 -6.61
C ALA A 414 30.54 -7.56 -7.12
N ALA A 415 30.59 -8.67 -6.40
CA ALA A 415 31.35 -9.87 -6.83
C ALA A 415 30.76 -10.49 -8.11
N ALA A 416 29.43 -10.58 -8.22
CA ALA A 416 28.75 -11.10 -9.41
C ALA A 416 29.00 -10.20 -10.63
N ASP A 417 28.92 -8.88 -10.47
CA ASP A 417 29.22 -7.91 -11.53
C ASP A 417 30.67 -8.04 -12.01
N ALA A 418 31.63 -8.11 -11.10
CA ALA A 418 33.06 -8.29 -11.45
C ALA A 418 33.30 -9.62 -12.19
N LEU A 419 32.66 -10.69 -11.79
CA LEU A 419 32.75 -12.00 -12.46
C LEU A 419 32.06 -12.00 -13.82
N HIS A 420 30.96 -11.28 -13.97
CA HIS A 420 30.24 -11.09 -15.24
C HIS A 420 31.10 -10.32 -16.23
N ASP A 421 31.70 -9.21 -15.82
CA ASP A 421 32.60 -8.38 -16.63
C ASP A 421 33.85 -9.15 -17.07
N ALA A 422 34.30 -10.08 -16.22
CA ALA A 422 35.41 -10.99 -16.56
C ALA A 422 35.02 -12.19 -17.43
N GLY A 423 33.73 -12.29 -17.83
CA GLY A 423 33.20 -13.38 -18.64
C GLY A 423 33.18 -14.74 -17.96
N LEU A 424 33.08 -14.78 -16.62
CA LEU A 424 33.07 -16.01 -15.81
C LEU A 424 31.67 -16.49 -15.46
N VAL A 425 30.71 -15.58 -15.38
CA VAL A 425 29.30 -15.89 -15.13
C VAL A 425 28.39 -15.16 -16.11
N LYS A 426 27.19 -15.69 -16.33
CA LYS A 426 26.15 -15.11 -17.17
C LYS A 426 24.80 -15.23 -16.47
N ALA A 427 24.01 -14.12 -16.43
CA ALA A 427 22.62 -14.09 -15.95
C ALA A 427 21.64 -14.61 -17.01
#